data_52c3ed347043dc851c7b7d7fbee38278
#
_entry.id   52c3ed347043dc851c7b7d7fbee38278
#
_cell.length_a   1.000
_cell.length_b   1.000
_cell.length_c   1.000
_cell.angle_alpha   90.00
_cell.angle_beta   90.00
_cell.angle_gamma   90.00
#
_symmetry.space_group_name_H-M   'P 1'
#
loop_
_entity.id
_entity.type
_entity.pdbx_description
1 polymer ?
#
loop_
_entity_poly.entity_id
_entity_poly.type
_entity_poly.pdbx_seq_one_letter_code
_entity_poly.pdbx_strand_id
1 'polypeptide(L)'
;MNFEPAAVARGTADIAASLGGLEWITDNRVERLSQDFYWFSPILKRQLEGLRADAVVRPKTEDEIRAVVGACAKAGVPITVRGSGTGNYGQCMPLHGGVILDLSAYKQLLWVKPGVGRAQAGIRMMEMDRQMQQGIKGPDGRQGPGWELRCVPSTFRSATLGGLYGGGFGGVGSINYGPLASTGNVLGVRAMSIEPEPKVVELRAPEALLLHHVYGTNGLVLELEVGLAPAHPWLEAIVCFDSFDAALEFGDALASAPGIVKKSVTLLAAPIPDLLLQAVPPLAGTMTAGSHAVIVLVAEFSEAGLQQTVAQFGGTVTYRKTAAEVQASNRTIVEYTWNHTTLHAMKVDKGLTYIQSGFQAGQHVAQAKAMRQRLGDEVLVHLEFIRTKEGAMNCSGLQLIRYRSDERLNQIMQIHRDHGVYIANPHVYIVEDGKQGQVNPDVVATKMRFDPQGLLNPGKLRGWAQREQIMADAAAGRVMLATLPRF
;
A
#
# COMPACT_ATOMS: atom_id res chain seq x y z
N MET A 1 -12.80 1.90 -24.94
CA MET A 1 -12.16 2.81 -25.92
C MET A 1 -10.96 2.13 -26.52
N ASN A 2 -10.77 2.24 -27.81
CA ASN A 2 -9.52 1.88 -28.45
C ASN A 2 -8.66 3.14 -28.50
N PHE A 3 -7.57 3.17 -27.74
CA PHE A 3 -6.56 4.22 -27.82
C PHE A 3 -5.62 3.89 -28.98
N GLU A 4 -5.60 4.75 -29.98
CA GLU A 4 -4.70 4.59 -31.13
C GLU A 4 -3.34 5.17 -30.73
N PRO A 5 -2.25 4.37 -30.65
CA PRO A 5 -0.99 4.81 -30.03
C PRO A 5 -0.38 6.06 -30.68
N ALA A 6 -0.41 6.17 -32.01
CA ALA A 6 0.14 7.34 -32.69
C ALA A 6 -0.68 8.62 -32.44
N ALA A 7 -2.00 8.50 -32.25
CA ALA A 7 -2.85 9.64 -31.92
C ALA A 7 -2.61 10.08 -30.47
N VAL A 8 -2.47 9.13 -29.53
CA VAL A 8 -2.14 9.40 -28.13
C VAL A 8 -0.79 10.10 -28.01
N ALA A 9 0.24 9.62 -28.69
CA ALA A 9 1.58 10.21 -28.66
C ALA A 9 1.58 11.64 -29.21
N ARG A 10 0.88 11.90 -30.36
CA ARG A 10 0.74 13.26 -30.91
C ARG A 10 0.01 14.17 -29.93
N GLY A 11 -1.14 13.74 -29.42
CA GLY A 11 -1.92 14.53 -28.46
C GLY A 11 -1.11 14.85 -27.19
N THR A 12 -0.30 13.91 -26.69
CA THR A 12 0.60 14.13 -25.56
C THR A 12 1.65 15.20 -25.87
N ALA A 13 2.27 15.15 -27.07
CA ALA A 13 3.26 16.15 -27.49
C ALA A 13 2.64 17.56 -27.63
N ASP A 14 1.43 17.65 -28.19
CA ASP A 14 0.71 18.92 -28.36
C ASP A 14 0.34 19.53 -27.00
N ILE A 15 -0.09 18.70 -26.03
CA ILE A 15 -0.37 19.14 -24.65
C ILE A 15 0.91 19.64 -23.99
N ALA A 16 2.01 18.91 -24.10
CA ALA A 16 3.29 19.31 -23.51
C ALA A 16 3.78 20.64 -24.10
N ALA A 17 3.60 20.85 -25.39
CA ALA A 17 3.94 22.12 -26.04
C ALA A 17 3.04 23.27 -25.57
N SER A 18 1.73 23.05 -25.46
CA SER A 18 0.76 24.06 -25.03
C SER A 18 0.92 24.47 -23.56
N LEU A 19 1.41 23.56 -22.71
CA LEU A 19 1.66 23.75 -21.29
C LEU A 19 3.16 23.78 -20.97
N GLY A 20 3.97 24.34 -21.87
CA GLY A 20 5.44 24.35 -21.78
C GLY A 20 6.05 25.06 -20.57
N GLY A 21 5.24 25.80 -19.77
CA GLY A 21 5.65 26.36 -18.48
C GLY A 21 5.75 25.36 -17.35
N LEU A 22 5.24 24.12 -17.51
CA LEU A 22 5.28 23.05 -16.53
C LEU A 22 6.55 22.21 -16.66
N GLU A 23 6.88 21.46 -15.60
CA GLU A 23 7.98 20.49 -15.60
C GLU A 23 7.59 19.23 -16.37
N TRP A 24 7.92 19.18 -17.67
CA TRP A 24 7.76 17.99 -18.51
C TRP A 24 9.04 17.17 -18.59
N ILE A 25 8.88 15.85 -18.59
CA ILE A 25 9.95 14.86 -18.83
C ILE A 25 9.54 14.06 -20.06
N THR A 26 10.34 14.13 -21.12
CA THR A 26 10.11 13.47 -22.42
C THR A 26 11.30 12.64 -22.88
N ASP A 27 12.35 12.57 -22.04
CA ASP A 27 13.57 11.81 -22.31
C ASP A 27 13.49 10.36 -21.77
N ASN A 28 14.61 9.65 -21.75
CA ASN A 28 14.72 8.26 -21.29
C ASN A 28 14.27 8.03 -19.84
N ARG A 29 14.13 9.07 -19.03
CA ARG A 29 13.57 8.95 -17.65
C ARG A 29 12.10 8.53 -17.66
N VAL A 30 11.37 8.77 -18.75
CA VAL A 30 9.96 8.32 -18.89
C VAL A 30 9.83 6.83 -18.70
N GLU A 31 10.75 6.03 -19.24
CA GLU A 31 10.72 4.57 -19.09
C GLU A 31 10.72 4.15 -17.60
N ARG A 32 11.69 4.65 -16.84
CA ARG A 32 11.77 4.35 -15.40
C ARG A 32 10.56 4.88 -14.62
N LEU A 33 10.05 6.06 -14.97
CA LEU A 33 8.90 6.67 -14.32
C LEU A 33 7.58 6.00 -14.72
N SER A 34 7.57 5.20 -15.77
CA SER A 34 6.41 4.38 -16.16
C SER A 34 6.30 3.07 -15.40
N GLN A 35 7.27 2.73 -14.55
CA GLN A 35 7.36 1.44 -13.88
C GLN A 35 7.10 1.56 -12.38
N ASP A 36 6.55 0.49 -11.79
CA ASP A 36 6.57 0.18 -10.37
C ASP A 36 7.34 -1.14 -10.13
N PHE A 37 7.11 -1.83 -9.01
CA PHE A 37 7.76 -3.11 -8.72
C PHE A 37 6.98 -4.32 -9.25
N TYR A 38 6.25 -4.19 -10.37
CA TYR A 38 5.47 -5.26 -11.03
C TYR A 38 6.26 -6.55 -11.26
N TRP A 39 7.58 -6.44 -11.38
CA TRP A 39 8.49 -7.56 -11.61
C TRP A 39 8.65 -8.51 -10.41
N PHE A 40 8.05 -8.21 -9.24
CA PHE A 40 7.91 -9.20 -8.17
C PHE A 40 7.06 -10.39 -8.63
N SER A 41 6.20 -10.17 -9.60
CA SER A 41 5.39 -11.19 -10.23
C SER A 41 5.98 -11.58 -11.59
N PRO A 42 6.39 -12.85 -11.78
CA PRO A 42 6.83 -13.32 -13.10
C PRO A 42 5.73 -13.24 -14.15
N ILE A 43 4.46 -13.32 -13.76
CA ILE A 43 3.29 -13.17 -14.65
C ILE A 43 3.19 -11.71 -15.11
N LEU A 44 3.16 -10.77 -14.17
CA LEU A 44 3.06 -9.34 -14.50
C LEU A 44 4.28 -8.86 -15.29
N LYS A 45 5.47 -9.39 -14.98
CA LYS A 45 6.67 -9.06 -15.75
C LYS A 45 6.49 -9.36 -17.23
N ARG A 46 5.98 -10.54 -17.59
CA ARG A 46 5.72 -10.91 -18.99
C ARG A 46 4.61 -10.06 -19.63
N GLN A 47 3.62 -9.62 -18.85
CA GLN A 47 2.47 -8.86 -19.36
C GLN A 47 2.73 -7.36 -19.52
N LEU A 48 3.55 -6.79 -18.66
CA LEU A 48 3.71 -5.33 -18.54
C LEU A 48 5.08 -4.80 -18.98
N GLU A 49 6.04 -5.68 -19.22
CA GLU A 49 7.38 -5.29 -19.66
C GLU A 49 7.31 -4.49 -20.98
N GLY A 50 8.01 -3.36 -21.03
CA GLY A 50 8.04 -2.47 -22.19
C GLY A 50 6.91 -1.45 -22.28
N LEU A 51 5.86 -1.56 -21.43
CA LEU A 51 4.80 -0.55 -21.40
C LEU A 51 5.30 0.74 -20.76
N ARG A 52 5.05 1.88 -21.41
CA ARG A 52 5.47 3.20 -20.96
C ARG A 52 4.51 4.30 -21.41
N ALA A 53 4.55 5.42 -20.70
CA ALA A 53 3.91 6.66 -21.14
C ALA A 53 4.68 7.34 -22.28
N ASP A 54 4.06 8.34 -22.89
CA ASP A 54 4.70 9.22 -23.88
C ASP A 54 5.42 10.39 -23.18
N ALA A 55 4.88 10.87 -22.04
CA ALA A 55 5.50 11.93 -21.24
C ALA A 55 5.12 11.83 -19.75
N VAL A 56 5.91 12.49 -18.90
CA VAL A 56 5.62 12.68 -17.49
C VAL A 56 5.57 14.18 -17.20
N VAL A 57 4.56 14.62 -16.42
CA VAL A 57 4.44 16.00 -15.95
C VAL A 57 4.39 16.05 -14.44
N ARG A 58 5.05 17.03 -13.81
CA ARG A 58 5.12 17.24 -12.36
C ARG A 58 4.50 18.57 -11.96
N PRO A 59 3.18 18.63 -11.80
CA PRO A 59 2.53 19.84 -11.32
C PRO A 59 2.83 20.08 -9.84
N LYS A 60 2.89 21.37 -9.46
CA LYS A 60 3.15 21.85 -8.08
C LYS A 60 1.90 22.45 -7.43
N THR A 61 0.95 22.86 -8.22
CA THR A 61 -0.28 23.52 -7.78
C THR A 61 -1.52 22.81 -8.32
N GLU A 62 -2.67 23.06 -7.70
CA GLU A 62 -3.94 22.54 -8.19
C GLU A 62 -4.30 23.11 -9.56
N ASP A 63 -3.98 24.38 -9.84
CA ASP A 63 -4.26 24.99 -11.13
C ASP A 63 -3.43 24.33 -12.25
N GLU A 64 -2.18 23.99 -11.99
CA GLU A 64 -1.35 23.21 -12.91
C GLU A 64 -1.92 21.81 -13.15
N ILE A 65 -2.37 21.12 -12.09
CA ILE A 65 -3.04 19.82 -12.20
C ILE A 65 -4.31 19.95 -13.06
N ARG A 66 -5.12 20.95 -12.79
CA ARG A 66 -6.37 21.24 -13.51
C ARG A 66 -6.12 21.51 -14.99
N ALA A 67 -5.08 22.28 -15.30
CA ALA A 67 -4.70 22.56 -16.69
C ALA A 67 -4.31 21.29 -17.45
N VAL A 68 -3.49 20.44 -16.84
CA VAL A 68 -3.07 19.16 -17.47
C VAL A 68 -4.27 18.22 -17.66
N VAL A 69 -5.08 18.02 -16.62
CA VAL A 69 -6.26 17.15 -16.66
C VAL A 69 -7.25 17.62 -17.72
N GLY A 70 -7.56 18.93 -17.75
CA GLY A 70 -8.46 19.51 -18.74
C GLY A 70 -7.96 19.38 -20.16
N ALA A 71 -6.65 19.60 -20.39
CA ALA A 71 -6.04 19.43 -21.72
C ALA A 71 -6.09 17.95 -22.17
N CYS A 72 -5.75 17.01 -21.30
CA CYS A 72 -5.84 15.58 -21.59
C CYS A 72 -7.27 15.16 -21.91
N ALA A 73 -8.25 15.61 -21.12
CA ALA A 73 -9.66 15.29 -21.34
C ALA A 73 -10.19 15.87 -22.68
N LYS A 74 -9.77 17.07 -23.06
CA LYS A 74 -10.13 17.68 -24.36
C LYS A 74 -9.55 16.91 -25.53
N ALA A 75 -8.31 16.41 -25.39
CA ALA A 75 -7.59 15.68 -26.42
C ALA A 75 -7.87 14.17 -26.43
N GLY A 76 -8.60 13.63 -25.46
CA GLY A 76 -8.81 12.18 -25.29
C GLY A 76 -7.52 11.40 -24.97
N VAL A 77 -6.56 12.05 -24.32
CA VAL A 77 -5.25 11.46 -23.96
C VAL A 77 -5.35 10.78 -22.59
N PRO A 78 -4.93 9.50 -22.47
CA PRO A 78 -4.90 8.78 -21.19
C PRO A 78 -4.00 9.45 -20.16
N ILE A 79 -4.43 9.38 -18.89
CA ILE A 79 -3.67 9.85 -17.73
C ILE A 79 -3.42 8.68 -16.79
N THR A 80 -2.17 8.49 -16.39
CA THR A 80 -1.82 7.57 -15.30
C THR A 80 -1.27 8.38 -14.12
N VAL A 81 -1.93 8.30 -12.97
CA VAL A 81 -1.47 9.00 -11.75
C VAL A 81 -0.33 8.25 -11.11
N ARG A 82 0.69 8.98 -10.66
CA ARG A 82 1.84 8.45 -9.97
C ARG A 82 2.19 9.27 -8.73
N GLY A 83 2.50 8.58 -7.63
CA GLY A 83 3.29 9.11 -6.53
C GLY A 83 4.75 8.70 -6.70
N SER A 84 5.29 7.89 -5.78
CA SER A 84 6.68 7.41 -5.88
C SER A 84 6.83 6.10 -6.67
N GLY A 85 5.74 5.47 -7.11
CA GLY A 85 5.78 4.22 -7.87
C GLY A 85 6.31 3.03 -7.06
N THR A 86 5.96 2.95 -5.79
CA THR A 86 6.38 1.86 -4.88
C THR A 86 5.38 0.70 -4.82
N GLY A 87 4.35 0.71 -5.66
CA GLY A 87 3.44 -0.41 -5.86
C GLY A 87 4.11 -1.60 -6.53
N ASN A 88 3.45 -2.75 -6.55
CA ASN A 88 3.99 -3.98 -7.10
C ASN A 88 2.99 -4.81 -7.93
N TYR A 89 1.89 -4.18 -8.37
CA TYR A 89 0.87 -4.81 -9.23
C TYR A 89 0.74 -4.13 -10.59
N GLY A 90 1.71 -3.31 -11.01
CA GLY A 90 1.56 -2.50 -12.21
C GLY A 90 0.56 -1.35 -12.04
N GLN A 91 0.31 -0.91 -10.80
CA GLN A 91 -0.75 0.06 -10.46
C GLN A 91 -0.59 1.40 -11.16
N CYS A 92 0.63 1.90 -11.26
CA CYS A 92 0.94 3.16 -11.92
C CYS A 92 1.64 2.99 -13.29
N MET A 93 1.53 1.80 -13.88
CA MET A 93 2.04 1.55 -15.23
C MET A 93 0.99 1.94 -16.29
N PRO A 94 1.32 2.80 -17.26
CA PRO A 94 0.40 3.19 -18.31
C PRO A 94 0.25 2.03 -19.34
N LEU A 95 -0.98 1.53 -19.50
CA LEU A 95 -1.27 0.46 -20.45
C LEU A 95 -1.45 0.97 -21.89
N HIS A 96 -1.69 2.26 -22.06
CA HIS A 96 -2.08 2.87 -23.34
C HIS A 96 -1.29 4.14 -23.67
N GLY A 97 -0.05 4.26 -23.19
CA GLY A 97 0.73 5.49 -23.39
C GLY A 97 0.18 6.69 -22.62
N GLY A 98 0.19 7.86 -23.24
CA GLY A 98 -0.34 9.11 -22.69
C GLY A 98 0.56 9.76 -21.64
N VAL A 99 -0.04 10.45 -20.69
CA VAL A 99 0.62 11.28 -19.70
C VAL A 99 0.67 10.59 -18.34
N ILE A 100 1.85 10.47 -17.75
CA ILE A 100 1.98 10.25 -16.31
C ILE A 100 1.87 11.58 -15.57
N LEU A 101 0.89 11.69 -14.69
CA LEU A 101 0.74 12.80 -13.77
C LEU A 101 1.45 12.46 -12.45
N ASP A 102 2.67 12.91 -12.30
CA ASP A 102 3.51 12.69 -11.12
C ASP A 102 3.22 13.75 -10.06
N LEU A 103 2.46 13.37 -9.03
CA LEU A 103 2.04 14.27 -7.95
C LEU A 103 3.11 14.48 -6.87
N SER A 104 4.31 13.94 -7.01
CA SER A 104 5.36 14.03 -5.97
C SER A 104 5.82 15.45 -5.64
N ALA A 105 5.52 16.44 -6.49
CA ALA A 105 5.74 17.87 -6.24
C ALA A 105 4.55 18.57 -5.57
N TYR A 106 3.36 17.98 -5.57
CA TYR A 106 2.15 18.45 -4.89
C TYR A 106 2.07 17.81 -3.50
N LYS A 107 2.76 18.41 -2.49
CA LYS A 107 3.19 17.68 -1.29
C LYS A 107 3.13 18.47 0.03
N GLN A 108 2.19 19.36 0.20
CA GLN A 108 2.10 20.15 1.43
C GLN A 108 1.33 19.40 2.54
N LEU A 109 1.81 19.50 3.78
CA LEU A 109 1.01 19.28 4.99
C LEU A 109 0.18 20.54 5.22
N LEU A 110 -1.14 20.44 5.07
CA LEU A 110 -2.03 21.60 5.09
C LEU A 110 -2.37 22.03 6.51
N TRP A 111 -2.73 21.07 7.36
CA TRP A 111 -2.96 21.30 8.77
C TRP A 111 -2.94 19.99 9.58
N VAL A 112 -2.71 20.14 10.88
CA VAL A 112 -2.79 19.07 11.88
C VAL A 112 -3.66 19.57 13.05
N LYS A 113 -4.60 18.74 13.49
CA LYS A 113 -5.41 18.91 14.69
C LYS A 113 -5.25 17.67 15.57
N PRO A 114 -5.63 17.70 16.85
CA PRO A 114 -5.58 16.52 17.70
C PRO A 114 -6.26 15.31 17.05
N GLY A 115 -5.48 14.25 16.76
CA GLY A 115 -5.93 13.01 16.15
C GLY A 115 -6.25 13.04 14.65
N VAL A 116 -6.06 14.15 13.95
CA VAL A 116 -6.39 14.28 12.52
C VAL A 116 -5.36 15.15 11.78
N GLY A 117 -5.00 14.77 10.57
CA GLY A 117 -4.15 15.57 9.69
C GLY A 117 -4.69 15.60 8.26
N ARG A 118 -4.46 16.73 7.56
CA ARG A 118 -4.79 16.86 6.14
C ARG A 118 -3.57 17.26 5.35
N ALA A 119 -3.34 16.56 4.25
CA ALA A 119 -2.19 16.82 3.40
C ALA A 119 -2.52 16.56 1.92
N GLN A 120 -1.71 17.14 1.05
CA GLN A 120 -1.74 16.90 -0.38
C GLN A 120 -1.24 15.48 -0.69
N ALA A 121 -1.80 14.88 -1.74
CA ALA A 121 -1.60 13.46 -2.08
C ALA A 121 -0.13 13.08 -2.35
N GLY A 122 0.68 14.00 -2.82
CA GLY A 122 2.10 13.77 -3.15
C GLY A 122 3.05 13.86 -1.95
N ILE A 123 2.58 14.19 -0.74
CA ILE A 123 3.46 14.26 0.43
C ILE A 123 4.04 12.87 0.74
N ARG A 124 5.34 12.80 1.01
CA ARG A 124 5.98 11.57 1.49
C ARG A 124 5.58 11.31 2.93
N MET A 125 5.28 10.06 3.23
CA MET A 125 4.78 9.69 4.56
C MET A 125 5.80 9.99 5.67
N MET A 126 7.08 9.72 5.42
CA MET A 126 8.15 10.08 6.37
C MET A 126 8.23 11.60 6.61
N GLU A 127 8.03 12.40 5.58
CA GLU A 127 8.06 13.86 5.72
C GLU A 127 6.86 14.36 6.53
N MET A 128 5.67 13.81 6.27
CA MET A 128 4.47 14.10 7.03
C MET A 128 4.65 13.72 8.52
N ASP A 129 5.14 12.51 8.80
CA ASP A 129 5.40 12.06 10.18
C ASP A 129 6.38 12.98 10.91
N ARG A 130 7.48 13.34 10.27
CA ARG A 130 8.48 14.25 10.88
C ARG A 130 7.88 15.60 11.27
N GLN A 131 7.03 16.18 10.43
CA GLN A 131 6.37 17.45 10.73
C GLN A 131 5.37 17.32 11.88
N MET A 132 4.64 16.20 11.96
CA MET A 132 3.62 15.96 12.99
C MET A 132 4.20 15.57 14.35
N GLN A 133 5.35 14.90 14.40
CA GLN A 133 6.01 14.50 15.64
C GLN A 133 6.48 15.69 16.48
N GLN A 134 6.66 16.86 15.87
CA GLN A 134 6.96 18.09 16.59
C GLN A 134 5.82 18.52 17.53
N GLY A 135 4.63 17.93 17.42
CA GLY A 135 3.44 18.27 18.18
C GLY A 135 2.78 19.56 17.74
N ILE A 136 1.67 19.89 18.38
CA ILE A 136 0.89 21.10 18.11
C ILE A 136 0.97 22.00 19.32
N LYS A 137 1.31 23.28 19.15
CA LYS A 137 1.23 24.27 20.22
C LYS A 137 -0.23 24.53 20.56
N GLY A 138 -0.58 24.37 21.83
CA GLY A 138 -1.89 24.74 22.34
C GLY A 138 -2.08 26.27 22.42
N PRO A 139 -3.31 26.74 22.69
CA PRO A 139 -3.60 28.17 22.85
C PRO A 139 -2.80 28.84 23.99
N ASP A 140 -2.36 28.04 24.97
CA ASP A 140 -1.51 28.46 26.10
C ASP A 140 0.00 28.52 25.75
N GLY A 141 0.35 28.25 24.48
CA GLY A 141 1.73 28.21 23.98
C GLY A 141 2.50 26.95 24.35
N ARG A 142 1.92 26.03 25.13
CA ARG A 142 2.57 24.75 25.49
C ARG A 142 2.60 23.81 24.30
N GLN A 143 3.73 23.09 24.17
CA GLN A 143 3.88 22.04 23.17
C GLN A 143 2.99 20.84 23.55
N GLY A 144 2.02 20.53 22.70
CA GLY A 144 1.20 19.31 22.83
C GLY A 144 1.97 18.02 22.44
N PRO A 145 1.35 16.87 22.62
CA PRO A 145 1.94 15.60 22.18
C PRO A 145 2.17 15.60 20.67
N GLY A 146 3.19 14.88 20.23
CA GLY A 146 3.41 14.59 18.81
C GLY A 146 2.37 13.61 18.28
N TRP A 147 2.17 13.66 16.98
CA TRP A 147 1.26 12.77 16.25
C TRP A 147 2.03 11.97 15.20
N GLU A 148 1.52 10.80 14.88
CA GLU A 148 2.06 9.95 13.83
C GLU A 148 0.95 9.34 12.97
N LEU A 149 1.30 8.88 11.77
CA LEU A 149 0.40 8.15 10.90
C LEU A 149 0.02 6.80 11.53
N ARG A 150 -1.27 6.47 11.47
CA ARG A 150 -1.80 5.18 11.96
C ARG A 150 -1.32 3.98 11.16
N CYS A 151 -0.95 4.20 9.90
CA CYS A 151 -0.51 3.14 9.01
C CYS A 151 0.56 3.67 8.05
N VAL A 152 1.71 3.01 8.01
CA VAL A 152 2.79 3.33 7.07
C VAL A 152 3.30 2.05 6.39
N PRO A 153 3.56 2.05 5.06
CA PRO A 153 4.17 0.92 4.39
C PRO A 153 5.67 0.83 4.73
N SER A 154 6.31 -0.31 4.52
CA SER A 154 7.77 -0.44 4.67
C SER A 154 8.53 0.54 3.76
N THR A 155 7.93 0.99 2.67
CA THR A 155 8.45 2.01 1.75
C THR A 155 8.22 3.45 2.21
N PHE A 156 7.85 3.71 3.47
CA PHE A 156 7.42 5.00 4.01
C PHE A 156 8.37 6.18 3.73
N ARG A 157 9.67 5.91 3.56
CA ARG A 157 10.66 6.95 3.19
C ARG A 157 10.39 7.58 1.83
N SER A 158 9.86 6.81 0.90
CA SER A 158 9.58 7.23 -0.47
C SER A 158 8.10 7.28 -0.80
N ALA A 159 7.28 6.37 -0.25
CA ALA A 159 5.85 6.29 -0.52
C ALA A 159 5.13 7.61 -0.21
N THR A 160 4.20 7.98 -1.09
CA THR A 160 3.33 9.14 -0.90
C THR A 160 2.01 8.74 -0.24
N LEU A 161 1.37 9.68 0.44
CA LEU A 161 0.08 9.46 1.10
C LEU A 161 -1.00 9.05 0.09
N GLY A 162 -1.10 9.74 -1.04
CA GLY A 162 -2.03 9.38 -2.12
C GLY A 162 -1.70 8.04 -2.78
N GLY A 163 -0.41 7.70 -2.89
CA GLY A 163 0.03 6.39 -3.40
C GLY A 163 -0.37 5.24 -2.49
N LEU A 164 -0.21 5.39 -1.17
CA LEU A 164 -0.71 4.41 -0.20
C LEU A 164 -2.24 4.28 -0.30
N TYR A 165 -2.95 5.40 -0.34
CA TYR A 165 -4.41 5.38 -0.43
C TYR A 165 -4.91 4.74 -1.74
N GLY A 166 -4.31 5.08 -2.88
CA GLY A 166 -4.74 4.57 -4.19
C GLY A 166 -4.41 3.11 -4.45
N GLY A 167 -3.38 2.56 -3.81
CA GLY A 167 -2.88 1.23 -4.13
C GLY A 167 -2.45 0.35 -2.96
N GLY A 168 -2.45 0.86 -1.72
CA GLY A 168 -2.05 0.10 -0.53
C GLY A 168 -3.22 -0.47 0.24
N PHE A 169 -2.97 -1.57 0.96
CA PHE A 169 -3.94 -2.22 1.83
C PHE A 169 -3.76 -1.80 3.29
N GLY A 170 -2.52 -1.86 3.79
CA GLY A 170 -2.15 -1.63 5.18
C GLY A 170 -0.65 -1.45 5.32
N GLY A 171 -0.17 -1.54 6.55
CA GLY A 171 1.25 -1.38 6.87
C GLY A 171 1.51 -1.46 8.37
N VAL A 172 2.68 -1.02 8.76
CA VAL A 172 3.09 -0.85 10.16
C VAL A 172 2.09 0.09 10.85
N GLY A 173 1.50 -0.36 11.95
CA GLY A 173 0.41 0.30 12.65
C GLY A 173 -0.96 -0.37 12.45
N SER A 174 -1.13 -1.19 11.39
CA SER A 174 -2.39 -1.95 11.18
C SER A 174 -2.71 -2.94 12.30
N ILE A 175 -1.75 -3.28 13.15
CA ILE A 175 -1.96 -4.07 14.37
C ILE A 175 -2.86 -3.37 15.39
N ASN A 176 -2.94 -2.03 15.36
CA ASN A 176 -3.81 -1.23 16.25
C ASN A 176 -5.05 -0.73 15.52
N TYR A 177 -4.91 -0.32 14.26
CA TYR A 177 -5.92 0.45 13.54
C TYR A 177 -6.54 -0.29 12.35
N GLY A 178 -6.19 -1.57 12.14
CA GLY A 178 -6.64 -2.35 11.00
C GLY A 178 -6.07 -1.88 9.66
N PRO A 179 -6.55 -2.45 8.53
CA PRO A 179 -6.19 -1.97 7.20
C PRO A 179 -6.63 -0.53 6.97
N LEU A 180 -6.09 0.12 5.94
CA LEU A 180 -6.34 1.54 5.67
C LEU A 180 -7.83 1.85 5.46
N ALA A 181 -8.61 0.90 4.96
CA ALA A 181 -10.07 1.02 4.81
C ALA A 181 -10.86 0.85 6.12
N SER A 182 -10.21 0.62 7.27
CA SER A 182 -10.90 0.57 8.56
C SER A 182 -11.40 1.95 8.97
N THR A 183 -12.53 1.97 9.68
CA THR A 183 -13.17 3.21 10.15
C THR A 183 -12.19 4.10 10.92
N GLY A 184 -12.15 5.37 10.56
CA GLY A 184 -11.33 6.39 11.21
C GLY A 184 -9.88 6.51 10.68
N ASN A 185 -9.44 5.66 9.75
CA ASN A 185 -8.11 5.81 9.13
C ASN A 185 -8.12 6.85 8.02
N VAL A 186 -9.13 6.81 7.13
CA VAL A 186 -9.39 7.86 6.13
C VAL A 186 -10.71 8.52 6.48
N LEU A 187 -10.69 9.82 6.69
CA LEU A 187 -11.86 10.61 7.08
C LEU A 187 -12.48 11.35 5.90
N GLY A 188 -11.66 11.72 4.92
CA GLY A 188 -12.13 12.38 3.73
C GLY A 188 -11.06 12.50 2.66
N VAL A 189 -11.49 12.75 1.45
CA VAL A 189 -10.63 13.05 0.30
C VAL A 189 -11.22 14.22 -0.48
N ARG A 190 -10.34 15.05 -1.02
CA ARG A 190 -10.67 16.04 -2.02
C ARG A 190 -10.22 15.50 -3.38
N ALA A 191 -11.16 15.33 -4.30
CA ALA A 191 -10.94 14.66 -5.56
C ALA A 191 -11.39 15.52 -6.75
N MET A 192 -10.67 15.40 -7.87
CA MET A 192 -10.92 16.13 -9.12
C MET A 192 -11.44 15.16 -10.19
N SER A 193 -12.42 15.62 -10.97
CA SER A 193 -12.93 14.89 -12.15
C SER A 193 -11.97 15.00 -13.35
N ILE A 194 -12.08 14.04 -14.27
CA ILE A 194 -11.32 14.00 -15.53
C ILE A 194 -12.26 14.45 -16.66
N GLU A 195 -12.38 15.76 -16.77
CA GLU A 195 -13.26 16.42 -17.74
C GLU A 195 -12.51 17.60 -18.38
N PRO A 196 -12.99 18.13 -19.53
CA PRO A 196 -12.43 19.35 -20.15
C PRO A 196 -12.38 20.55 -19.19
N GLU A 197 -13.34 20.64 -18.29
CA GLU A 197 -13.40 21.61 -17.19
C GLU A 197 -13.48 20.83 -15.86
N PRO A 198 -12.32 20.44 -15.29
CA PRO A 198 -12.28 19.58 -14.11
C PRO A 198 -12.98 20.21 -12.92
N LYS A 199 -13.83 19.44 -12.25
CA LYS A 199 -14.55 19.82 -11.03
C LYS A 199 -13.91 19.16 -9.83
N VAL A 200 -14.01 19.78 -8.68
CA VAL A 200 -13.47 19.27 -7.42
C VAL A 200 -14.60 19.07 -6.42
N VAL A 201 -14.57 17.94 -5.72
CA VAL A 201 -15.54 17.61 -4.68
C VAL A 201 -14.84 17.07 -3.45
N GLU A 202 -15.40 17.38 -2.29
CA GLU A 202 -15.05 16.77 -1.02
C GLU A 202 -15.90 15.53 -0.79
N LEU A 203 -15.25 14.37 -0.59
CA LEU A 203 -15.89 13.13 -0.18
C LEU A 203 -15.50 12.83 1.26
N ARG A 204 -16.48 12.49 2.08
CA ARG A 204 -16.26 12.01 3.46
C ARG A 204 -16.37 10.48 3.48
N ALA A 205 -15.80 9.84 4.50
CA ALA A 205 -16.04 8.41 4.69
C ALA A 205 -17.53 8.17 5.05
N PRO A 206 -18.18 7.09 4.52
CA PRO A 206 -17.56 5.99 3.77
C PRO A 206 -17.34 6.23 2.26
N GLU A 207 -17.97 7.26 1.64
CA GLU A 207 -17.92 7.50 0.18
C GLU A 207 -16.48 7.74 -0.31
N ALA A 208 -15.64 8.36 0.51
CA ALA A 208 -14.22 8.52 0.22
C ALA A 208 -13.54 7.18 -0.10
N LEU A 209 -14.00 6.06 0.49
CA LEU A 209 -13.41 4.75 0.26
C LEU A 209 -13.73 4.15 -1.13
N LEU A 210 -14.62 4.76 -1.91
CA LEU A 210 -14.88 4.36 -3.30
C LEU A 210 -13.72 4.73 -4.25
N LEU A 211 -12.79 5.58 -3.79
CA LEU A 211 -11.55 5.91 -4.50
C LEU A 211 -10.34 5.15 -3.91
N HIS A 212 -10.54 4.40 -2.82
CA HIS A 212 -9.48 3.67 -2.14
C HIS A 212 -9.17 2.33 -2.83
N HIS A 213 -7.89 2.03 -2.99
CA HIS A 213 -7.38 0.75 -3.53
C HIS A 213 -8.00 0.36 -4.88
N VAL A 214 -8.19 1.35 -5.74
CA VAL A 214 -8.66 1.20 -7.13
C VAL A 214 -7.62 1.68 -8.15
N TYR A 215 -6.35 1.72 -7.73
CA TYR A 215 -5.20 2.06 -8.58
C TYR A 215 -5.31 3.42 -9.27
N GLY A 216 -5.97 4.39 -8.62
CA GLY A 216 -6.18 5.72 -9.18
C GLY A 216 -7.06 5.75 -10.43
N THR A 217 -8.04 4.85 -10.55
CA THR A 217 -8.98 4.83 -11.70
C THR A 217 -10.20 5.72 -11.50
N ASN A 218 -10.57 6.04 -10.24
CA ASN A 218 -11.88 6.61 -9.87
C ASN A 218 -11.82 8.08 -9.43
N GLY A 219 -11.16 8.92 -10.20
CA GLY A 219 -10.98 10.33 -9.84
C GLY A 219 -9.58 10.62 -9.30
N LEU A 220 -9.13 11.82 -9.54
CA LEU A 220 -7.80 12.26 -9.14
C LEU A 220 -7.84 12.78 -7.70
N VAL A 221 -7.22 12.06 -6.79
CA VAL A 221 -7.11 12.46 -5.38
C VAL A 221 -6.08 13.58 -5.24
N LEU A 222 -6.53 14.73 -4.74
CA LEU A 222 -5.72 15.92 -4.48
C LEU A 222 -5.22 15.95 -3.04
N GLU A 223 -6.14 15.75 -2.08
CA GLU A 223 -5.85 15.85 -0.66
C GLU A 223 -6.52 14.72 0.12
N LEU A 224 -5.90 14.33 1.23
CA LEU A 224 -6.46 13.35 2.15
C LEU A 224 -6.53 13.93 3.56
N GLU A 225 -7.62 13.63 4.24
CA GLU A 225 -7.80 13.83 5.67
C GLU A 225 -7.74 12.45 6.34
N VAL A 226 -6.77 12.27 7.23
CA VAL A 226 -6.45 10.96 7.82
C VAL A 226 -6.42 11.03 9.34
N GLY A 227 -6.85 9.93 9.98
CA GLY A 227 -6.72 9.75 11.41
C GLY A 227 -5.25 9.58 11.81
N LEU A 228 -4.87 10.23 12.91
CA LEU A 228 -3.54 10.17 13.50
C LEU A 228 -3.57 9.38 14.81
N ALA A 229 -2.39 8.90 15.21
CA ALA A 229 -2.13 8.29 16.51
C ALA A 229 -1.20 9.18 17.35
N PRO A 230 -1.24 9.10 18.68
CA PRO A 230 -0.19 9.68 19.51
C PRO A 230 1.16 9.09 19.13
N ALA A 231 2.16 9.94 18.95
CA ALA A 231 3.53 9.50 18.69
C ALA A 231 4.16 8.94 19.98
N HIS A 232 4.81 7.79 19.87
CA HIS A 232 5.56 7.18 20.96
C HIS A 232 7.03 7.02 20.60
N PRO A 233 7.95 7.02 21.58
CA PRO A 233 9.29 6.52 21.37
C PRO A 233 9.22 5.00 21.17
N TRP A 234 9.49 4.54 19.93
CA TRP A 234 9.39 3.14 19.55
C TRP A 234 10.73 2.43 19.74
N LEU A 235 10.74 1.42 20.62
CA LEU A 235 11.83 0.46 20.73
C LEU A 235 11.69 -0.56 19.59
N GLU A 236 12.78 -0.79 18.91
CA GLU A 236 12.91 -1.83 17.88
C GLU A 236 13.60 -3.05 18.48
N ALA A 237 13.02 -4.24 18.28
CA ALA A 237 13.67 -5.49 18.68
C ALA A 237 13.44 -6.61 17.65
N ILE A 238 14.41 -7.56 17.62
CA ILE A 238 14.28 -8.83 16.92
C ILE A 238 14.42 -9.94 17.96
N VAL A 239 13.44 -10.84 17.97
CA VAL A 239 13.42 -12.01 18.84
C VAL A 239 13.55 -13.26 17.97
N CYS A 240 14.58 -14.07 18.23
CA CYS A 240 14.84 -15.32 17.52
C CYS A 240 14.34 -16.53 18.31
N PHE A 241 13.86 -17.54 17.56
CA PHE A 241 13.34 -18.80 18.08
C PHE A 241 13.84 -19.98 17.24
N ASP A 242 14.11 -21.11 17.89
CA ASP A 242 14.44 -22.37 17.20
C ASP A 242 13.20 -23.08 16.65
N SER A 243 12.01 -22.81 17.23
CA SER A 243 10.74 -23.42 16.83
C SER A 243 9.83 -22.40 16.14
N PHE A 244 9.29 -22.79 14.98
CA PHE A 244 8.27 -22.00 14.28
C PHE A 244 7.01 -21.79 15.12
N ASP A 245 6.58 -22.86 15.81
CA ASP A 245 5.37 -22.81 16.65
C ASP A 245 5.55 -21.82 17.79
N ALA A 246 6.71 -21.84 18.47
CA ALA A 246 7.02 -20.88 19.52
C ALA A 246 7.07 -19.43 18.99
N ALA A 247 7.68 -19.20 17.82
CA ALA A 247 7.72 -17.88 17.20
C ALA A 247 6.33 -17.36 16.80
N LEU A 248 5.48 -18.23 16.26
CA LEU A 248 4.11 -17.91 15.86
C LEU A 248 3.22 -17.59 17.07
N GLU A 249 3.27 -18.43 18.09
CA GLU A 249 2.51 -18.27 19.33
C GLU A 249 2.98 -17.04 20.13
N PHE A 250 4.28 -16.77 20.17
CA PHE A 250 4.83 -15.52 20.70
C PHE A 250 4.28 -14.30 19.95
N GLY A 251 4.32 -14.35 18.60
CA GLY A 251 3.80 -13.27 17.77
C GLY A 251 2.32 -12.98 18.04
N ASP A 252 1.49 -14.02 18.13
CA ASP A 252 0.07 -13.89 18.44
C ASP A 252 -0.19 -13.37 19.86
N ALA A 253 0.50 -13.93 20.85
CA ALA A 253 0.40 -13.50 22.24
C ALA A 253 0.80 -12.02 22.41
N LEU A 254 1.92 -11.62 21.82
CA LEU A 254 2.38 -10.22 21.85
C LEU A 254 1.39 -9.30 21.12
N ALA A 255 0.93 -9.70 19.92
CA ALA A 255 -0.03 -8.93 19.14
C ALA A 255 -1.36 -8.74 19.91
N SER A 256 -1.82 -9.77 20.61
CA SER A 256 -3.06 -9.78 21.36
C SER A 256 -2.97 -9.12 22.73
N ALA A 257 -1.77 -8.93 23.30
CA ALA A 257 -1.56 -8.38 24.66
C ALA A 257 -2.06 -6.92 24.77
N PRO A 258 -3.10 -6.60 25.54
CA PRO A 258 -3.64 -5.23 25.63
C PRO A 258 -2.75 -4.30 26.46
N GLY A 259 -1.95 -4.85 27.37
CA GLY A 259 -1.05 -4.08 28.26
C GLY A 259 0.27 -3.68 27.61
N ILE A 260 0.57 -4.13 26.40
CA ILE A 260 1.80 -3.80 25.67
C ILE A 260 1.45 -2.88 24.51
N VAL A 261 1.90 -1.63 24.53
CA VAL A 261 1.75 -0.70 23.42
C VAL A 261 2.75 -1.05 22.33
N LYS A 262 2.25 -1.44 21.18
CA LYS A 262 3.03 -1.92 20.04
C LYS A 262 2.56 -1.30 18.73
N LYS A 263 3.45 -1.21 17.75
CA LYS A 263 3.17 -0.67 16.41
C LYS A 263 3.27 -1.73 15.32
N SER A 264 4.10 -2.76 15.52
CA SER A 264 4.27 -3.87 14.56
C SER A 264 4.72 -5.14 15.26
N VAL A 265 4.26 -6.27 14.73
CA VAL A 265 4.75 -7.63 15.01
C VAL A 265 4.78 -8.36 13.70
N THR A 266 5.98 -8.76 13.25
CA THR A 266 6.23 -9.41 11.95
C THR A 266 6.97 -10.72 12.20
N LEU A 267 6.42 -11.84 11.77
CA LEU A 267 7.06 -13.16 11.83
C LEU A 267 7.71 -13.50 10.48
N LEU A 268 9.00 -13.79 10.51
CA LEU A 268 9.80 -14.30 9.41
C LEU A 268 10.26 -15.72 9.75
N ALA A 269 9.64 -16.73 9.13
CA ALA A 269 10.06 -18.11 9.34
C ALA A 269 11.37 -18.41 8.60
N ALA A 270 12.21 -19.30 9.17
CA ALA A 270 13.36 -19.82 8.45
C ALA A 270 12.93 -20.41 7.10
N PRO A 271 13.71 -20.18 6.00
CA PRO A 271 15.00 -19.52 5.93
C PRO A 271 14.95 -18.02 5.59
N ILE A 272 13.83 -17.31 5.76
CA ILE A 272 13.73 -15.88 5.40
C ILE A 272 14.77 -15.02 6.13
N PRO A 273 15.03 -15.19 7.45
CA PRO A 273 16.08 -14.44 8.14
C PRO A 273 17.46 -14.57 7.47
N ASP A 274 17.83 -15.77 7.02
CA ASP A 274 19.11 -16.01 6.34
C ASP A 274 19.21 -15.26 5.00
N LEU A 275 18.11 -15.20 4.24
CA LEU A 275 18.04 -14.43 3.00
C LEU A 275 18.21 -12.92 3.27
N LEU A 276 17.60 -12.41 4.35
CA LEU A 276 17.77 -11.01 4.74
C LEU A 276 19.19 -10.70 5.21
N LEU A 277 19.81 -11.58 6.01
CA LEU A 277 21.20 -11.42 6.46
C LEU A 277 22.17 -11.33 5.27
N GLN A 278 21.92 -12.12 4.21
CA GLN A 278 22.73 -12.08 3.00
C GLN A 278 22.48 -10.82 2.16
N ALA A 279 21.21 -10.39 2.06
CA ALA A 279 20.81 -9.27 1.19
C ALA A 279 21.14 -7.90 1.80
N VAL A 280 21.21 -7.80 3.13
CA VAL A 280 21.19 -6.53 3.88
C VAL A 280 22.35 -6.49 4.88
N PRO A 281 23.55 -6.01 4.49
CA PRO A 281 24.69 -5.93 5.39
C PRO A 281 24.43 -5.28 6.77
N PRO A 282 23.58 -4.25 6.88
CA PRO A 282 23.23 -3.67 8.18
C PRO A 282 22.51 -4.62 9.15
N LEU A 283 22.00 -5.77 8.71
CA LEU A 283 21.39 -6.80 9.55
C LEU A 283 22.39 -7.85 10.05
N ALA A 284 23.66 -7.78 9.64
CA ALA A 284 24.67 -8.73 10.12
C ALA A 284 24.73 -8.78 11.65
N GLY A 285 24.60 -9.98 12.22
CA GLY A 285 24.60 -10.21 13.66
C GLY A 285 23.31 -9.83 14.40
N THR A 286 22.24 -9.43 13.68
CA THR A 286 20.97 -9.07 14.31
C THR A 286 19.97 -10.24 14.41
N MET A 287 20.23 -11.34 13.73
CA MET A 287 19.41 -12.57 13.75
C MET A 287 20.33 -13.78 13.83
N THR A 288 19.86 -14.85 14.46
CA THR A 288 20.57 -16.15 14.48
C THR A 288 20.30 -16.89 13.18
N ALA A 289 21.36 -17.42 12.55
CA ALA A 289 21.22 -18.21 11.32
C ALA A 289 20.36 -19.46 11.56
N GLY A 290 19.49 -19.79 10.61
CA GLY A 290 18.58 -20.91 10.68
C GLY A 290 17.40 -20.76 11.63
N SER A 291 17.31 -19.65 12.39
CA SER A 291 16.21 -19.40 13.34
C SER A 291 14.98 -18.76 12.67
N HIS A 292 13.85 -18.80 13.37
CA HIS A 292 12.67 -17.98 13.07
C HIS A 292 12.80 -16.65 13.78
N ALA A 293 12.54 -15.53 13.11
CA ALA A 293 12.67 -14.20 13.68
C ALA A 293 11.33 -13.49 13.79
N VAL A 294 11.08 -12.85 14.91
CA VAL A 294 9.96 -11.93 15.10
C VAL A 294 10.49 -10.52 15.26
N ILE A 295 10.19 -9.66 14.29
CA ILE A 295 10.54 -8.24 14.31
C ILE A 295 9.41 -7.49 14.99
N VAL A 296 9.73 -6.69 16.02
CA VAL A 296 8.71 -5.99 16.82
C VAL A 296 9.06 -4.52 17.00
N LEU A 297 8.01 -3.68 17.00
CA LEU A 297 8.06 -2.29 17.47
C LEU A 297 7.11 -2.18 18.66
N VAL A 298 7.68 -1.89 19.84
CA VAL A 298 6.91 -1.62 21.06
C VAL A 298 7.28 -0.25 21.61
N ALA A 299 6.34 0.42 22.31
CA ALA A 299 6.71 1.65 23.00
C ALA A 299 7.76 1.35 24.09
N GLU A 300 8.74 2.23 24.26
CA GLU A 300 9.86 2.01 25.21
C GLU A 300 9.38 1.69 26.63
N PHE A 301 8.29 2.32 27.09
CA PHE A 301 7.72 2.03 28.39
C PHE A 301 7.04 0.65 28.48
N SER A 302 6.84 -0.05 27.37
CA SER A 302 6.29 -1.42 27.30
C SER A 302 7.38 -2.50 27.23
N GLU A 303 8.67 -2.14 27.28
CA GLU A 303 9.79 -3.07 27.14
C GLU A 303 9.77 -4.20 28.18
N ALA A 304 9.44 -3.90 29.43
CA ALA A 304 9.35 -4.93 30.48
C ALA A 304 8.31 -6.02 30.13
N GLY A 305 7.16 -5.63 29.59
CA GLY A 305 6.14 -6.59 29.11
C GLY A 305 6.62 -7.41 27.91
N LEU A 306 7.38 -6.81 26.99
CA LEU A 306 8.02 -7.54 25.91
C LEU A 306 8.96 -8.60 26.44
N GLN A 307 9.89 -8.24 27.36
CA GLN A 307 10.85 -9.17 27.94
C GLN A 307 10.18 -10.33 28.68
N GLN A 308 9.12 -10.05 29.42
CA GLN A 308 8.34 -11.10 30.07
C GLN A 308 7.70 -12.08 29.07
N THR A 309 7.14 -11.55 27.97
CA THR A 309 6.54 -12.38 26.93
C THR A 309 7.63 -13.20 26.21
N VAL A 310 8.78 -12.62 25.92
CA VAL A 310 9.92 -13.35 25.32
C VAL A 310 10.34 -14.52 26.20
N ALA A 311 10.50 -14.31 27.51
CA ALA A 311 10.87 -15.36 28.45
C ALA A 311 9.82 -16.48 28.53
N GLN A 312 8.54 -16.15 28.46
CA GLN A 312 7.43 -17.12 28.50
C GLN A 312 7.48 -18.09 27.30
N PHE A 313 7.88 -17.62 26.10
CA PHE A 313 7.92 -18.42 24.88
C PHE A 313 9.33 -18.93 24.53
N GLY A 314 10.32 -18.69 25.38
CA GLY A 314 11.69 -19.19 25.18
C GLY A 314 12.45 -18.53 24.02
N GLY A 315 12.12 -17.30 23.68
CA GLY A 315 12.80 -16.51 22.66
C GLY A 315 14.09 -15.89 23.16
N THR A 316 14.95 -15.48 22.22
CA THR A 316 16.18 -14.73 22.49
C THR A 316 16.13 -13.38 21.75
N VAL A 317 16.27 -12.27 22.50
CA VAL A 317 16.39 -10.93 21.89
C VAL A 317 17.81 -10.80 21.31
N THR A 318 17.92 -10.76 19.99
CA THR A 318 19.21 -10.68 19.28
C THR A 318 19.52 -9.27 18.77
N TYR A 319 18.51 -8.40 18.73
CA TYR A 319 18.65 -7.00 18.38
C TYR A 319 17.70 -6.16 19.22
N ARG A 320 18.20 -5.00 19.67
CA ARG A 320 17.40 -4.03 20.42
C ARG A 320 17.97 -2.63 20.19
N LYS A 321 17.10 -1.67 19.86
CA LYS A 321 17.43 -0.24 19.79
C LYS A 321 16.29 0.62 20.31
N THR A 322 16.62 1.63 21.09
CA THR A 322 15.71 2.70 21.49
C THR A 322 15.40 3.63 20.31
N ALA A 323 14.33 4.42 20.42
CA ALA A 323 13.98 5.45 19.43
C ALA A 323 15.13 6.42 19.16
N ALA A 324 15.87 6.81 20.19
CA ALA A 324 17.04 7.69 20.08
C ALA A 324 18.18 7.04 19.27
N GLU A 325 18.46 5.76 19.50
CA GLU A 325 19.49 5.01 18.76
C GLU A 325 19.10 4.79 17.30
N VAL A 326 17.81 4.52 17.03
CA VAL A 326 17.26 4.42 15.67
C VAL A 326 17.41 5.76 14.94
N GLN A 327 17.04 6.86 15.59
CA GLN A 327 17.17 8.20 15.04
C GLN A 327 18.63 8.55 14.73
N ALA A 328 19.56 8.27 15.66
CA ALA A 328 20.98 8.53 15.49
C ALA A 328 21.59 7.74 14.34
N SER A 329 21.18 6.47 14.17
CA SER A 329 21.65 5.61 13.08
C SER A 329 20.97 5.90 11.73
N ASN A 330 19.86 6.62 11.73
CA ASN A 330 18.95 6.80 10.56
C ASN A 330 18.58 5.47 9.86
N ARG A 331 18.52 4.37 10.63
CA ARG A 331 18.20 3.02 10.15
C ARG A 331 17.11 2.42 11.04
N THR A 332 16.08 1.86 10.44
CA THR A 332 14.97 1.22 11.14
C THR A 332 14.74 -0.19 10.58
N ILE A 333 14.41 -1.14 11.47
CA ILE A 333 14.07 -2.51 11.06
C ILE A 333 12.70 -2.59 10.35
N VAL A 334 11.87 -1.55 10.40
CA VAL A 334 10.63 -1.42 9.63
C VAL A 334 10.87 -1.61 8.13
N GLU A 335 12.04 -1.18 7.64
CA GLU A 335 12.42 -1.32 6.22
C GLU A 335 12.70 -2.76 5.77
N TYR A 336 12.54 -3.75 6.67
CA TYR A 336 12.74 -5.18 6.36
C TYR A 336 11.47 -6.01 6.56
N THR A 337 10.35 -5.36 6.83
CA THR A 337 9.01 -5.96 6.99
C THR A 337 8.16 -5.76 5.74
N TRP A 338 6.96 -6.29 5.71
CA TRP A 338 6.01 -6.17 4.60
C TRP A 338 6.65 -6.53 3.26
N ASN A 339 6.34 -5.82 2.19
CA ASN A 339 6.88 -6.10 0.84
C ASN A 339 8.41 -5.90 0.71
N HIS A 340 9.06 -5.22 1.67
CA HIS A 340 10.52 -5.14 1.66
C HIS A 340 11.21 -6.46 2.04
N THR A 341 10.57 -7.32 2.82
CA THR A 341 11.03 -8.71 3.02
C THR A 341 11.14 -9.41 1.67
N THR A 342 10.09 -9.34 0.85
CA THR A 342 10.08 -9.90 -0.51
C THR A 342 11.18 -9.29 -1.38
N LEU A 343 11.30 -7.95 -1.40
CA LEU A 343 12.33 -7.25 -2.16
C LEU A 343 13.74 -7.74 -1.83
N HIS A 344 14.06 -7.86 -0.55
CA HIS A 344 15.40 -8.26 -0.12
C HIS A 344 15.66 -9.74 -0.38
N ALA A 345 14.70 -10.62 -0.11
CA ALA A 345 14.82 -12.04 -0.40
C ALA A 345 15.06 -12.31 -1.91
N MET A 346 14.34 -11.60 -2.78
CA MET A 346 14.50 -11.71 -4.24
C MET A 346 15.85 -11.17 -4.75
N LYS A 347 16.60 -10.39 -3.97
CA LYS A 347 17.98 -10.02 -4.33
C LYS A 347 18.93 -11.20 -4.23
N VAL A 348 18.67 -12.13 -3.30
CA VAL A 348 19.46 -13.35 -3.07
C VAL A 348 18.98 -14.49 -3.94
N ASP A 349 17.68 -14.76 -3.94
CA ASP A 349 17.05 -15.85 -4.72
C ASP A 349 16.08 -15.27 -5.75
N LYS A 350 16.51 -15.22 -7.02
CA LYS A 350 15.73 -14.73 -8.15
C LYS A 350 14.57 -15.64 -8.55
N GLY A 351 14.54 -16.88 -8.05
CA GLY A 351 13.45 -17.82 -8.24
C GLY A 351 12.26 -17.62 -7.31
N LEU A 352 12.32 -16.61 -6.43
CA LEU A 352 11.22 -16.26 -5.53
C LEU A 352 10.20 -15.36 -6.21
N THR A 353 8.95 -15.55 -5.83
CA THR A 353 7.84 -14.60 -5.96
C THR A 353 7.08 -14.58 -4.62
N TYR A 354 5.86 -14.08 -4.58
CA TYR A 354 5.10 -14.00 -3.34
C TYR A 354 3.60 -14.16 -3.58
N ILE A 355 2.84 -14.40 -2.51
CA ILE A 355 1.38 -14.29 -2.48
C ILE A 355 0.96 -13.38 -1.33
N GLN A 356 -0.27 -12.87 -1.41
CA GLN A 356 -0.89 -12.12 -0.32
C GLN A 356 -2.09 -12.89 0.20
N SER A 357 -2.03 -13.25 1.48
CA SER A 357 -3.07 -14.04 2.14
C SER A 357 -3.62 -13.31 3.37
N GLY A 358 -4.91 -13.54 3.66
CA GLY A 358 -5.59 -13.11 4.87
C GLY A 358 -6.07 -14.33 5.64
N PHE A 359 -5.54 -14.55 6.81
CA PHE A 359 -5.96 -15.63 7.69
C PHE A 359 -7.23 -15.24 8.45
N GLN A 360 -7.99 -16.19 8.96
CA GLN A 360 -9.21 -15.91 9.69
C GLN A 360 -8.92 -15.57 11.15
N ALA A 361 -9.52 -14.51 11.66
CA ALA A 361 -9.44 -14.19 13.09
C ALA A 361 -9.90 -15.35 13.96
N GLY A 362 -9.12 -15.66 14.99
CA GLY A 362 -9.35 -16.81 15.88
C GLY A 362 -8.92 -18.17 15.31
N GLN A 363 -8.57 -18.26 14.01
CA GLN A 363 -8.07 -19.48 13.37
C GLN A 363 -6.68 -19.29 12.75
N HIS A 364 -6.18 -18.07 12.69
CA HIS A 364 -4.96 -17.71 11.96
C HIS A 364 -3.73 -18.51 12.40
N VAL A 365 -3.57 -18.81 13.70
CA VAL A 365 -2.47 -19.65 14.22
C VAL A 365 -2.58 -21.08 13.68
N ALA A 366 -3.75 -21.71 13.79
CA ALA A 366 -3.96 -23.06 13.30
C ALA A 366 -3.80 -23.14 11.76
N GLN A 367 -4.36 -22.18 11.03
CA GLN A 367 -4.22 -22.10 9.57
C GLN A 367 -2.77 -21.90 9.14
N ALA A 368 -1.99 -21.04 9.83
CA ALA A 368 -0.58 -20.83 9.50
C ALA A 368 0.26 -22.11 9.70
N LYS A 369 0.02 -22.85 10.79
CA LYS A 369 0.64 -24.17 11.05
C LYS A 369 0.27 -25.17 9.96
N ALA A 370 -1.01 -25.29 9.62
CA ALA A 370 -1.49 -26.20 8.57
C ALA A 370 -0.89 -25.87 7.19
N MET A 371 -0.80 -24.58 6.81
CA MET A 371 -0.19 -24.17 5.54
C MET A 371 1.31 -24.51 5.50
N ARG A 372 2.03 -24.24 6.58
CA ARG A 372 3.46 -24.62 6.69
C ARG A 372 3.64 -26.14 6.57
N GLN A 373 2.86 -26.92 7.27
CA GLN A 373 2.92 -28.38 7.19
C GLN A 373 2.60 -28.90 5.78
N ARG A 374 1.60 -28.32 5.13
CA ARG A 374 1.10 -28.76 3.81
C ARG A 374 2.03 -28.39 2.66
N LEU A 375 2.66 -27.21 2.72
CA LEU A 375 3.41 -26.63 1.60
C LEU A 375 4.93 -26.68 1.81
N GLY A 376 5.39 -26.91 3.05
CA GLY A 376 6.81 -27.08 3.36
C GLY A 376 7.67 -25.92 2.84
N ASP A 377 8.84 -26.25 2.29
CA ASP A 377 9.82 -25.28 1.80
C ASP A 377 9.44 -24.58 0.48
N GLU A 378 8.33 -24.98 -0.13
CA GLU A 378 7.84 -24.30 -1.33
C GLU A 378 7.24 -22.92 -1.01
N VAL A 379 6.70 -22.76 0.22
CA VAL A 379 6.10 -21.52 0.72
C VAL A 379 6.80 -21.10 2.01
N LEU A 380 7.59 -20.04 1.93
CA LEU A 380 8.29 -19.50 3.07
C LEU A 380 7.37 -18.55 3.82
N VAL A 381 7.09 -18.85 5.08
CA VAL A 381 6.08 -18.15 5.87
C VAL A 381 6.59 -16.79 6.33
N HIS A 382 5.90 -15.73 5.91
CA HIS A 382 6.03 -14.36 6.38
C HIS A 382 4.65 -13.86 6.80
N LEU A 383 4.47 -13.47 8.05
CA LEU A 383 3.21 -12.99 8.60
C LEU A 383 3.36 -11.62 9.24
N GLU A 384 2.38 -10.75 8.98
CA GLU A 384 2.19 -9.46 9.63
C GLU A 384 0.96 -9.54 10.53
N PHE A 385 1.11 -9.36 11.84
CA PHE A 385 -0.03 -9.35 12.75
C PHE A 385 -0.77 -8.02 12.63
N ILE A 386 -2.07 -8.10 12.33
CA ILE A 386 -2.93 -6.94 12.09
C ILE A 386 -4.30 -7.14 12.75
N ARG A 387 -5.09 -6.09 12.87
CA ARG A 387 -6.52 -6.21 13.18
C ARG A 387 -7.35 -6.28 11.91
N THR A 388 -8.47 -6.99 11.98
CA THR A 388 -9.52 -6.91 10.95
C THR A 388 -10.19 -5.53 10.99
N LYS A 389 -11.08 -5.26 10.03
CA LYS A 389 -11.90 -4.03 10.05
C LYS A 389 -12.80 -3.95 11.27
N GLU A 390 -13.21 -5.10 11.82
CA GLU A 390 -14.05 -5.26 13.00
C GLU A 390 -13.26 -5.22 14.32
N GLY A 391 -11.93 -5.13 14.22
CA GLY A 391 -11.02 -4.97 15.36
C GLY A 391 -10.48 -6.28 15.96
N ALA A 392 -10.84 -7.45 15.43
CA ALA A 392 -10.31 -8.72 15.89
C ALA A 392 -8.83 -8.90 15.48
N MET A 393 -8.01 -9.56 16.32
CA MET A 393 -6.63 -9.89 15.98
C MET A 393 -6.59 -10.97 14.90
N ASN A 394 -5.67 -10.78 13.94
CA ASN A 394 -5.48 -11.61 12.78
C ASN A 394 -4.03 -11.51 12.29
N CYS A 395 -3.68 -12.24 11.25
CA CYS A 395 -2.47 -12.00 10.49
C CYS A 395 -2.72 -11.96 8.98
N SER A 396 -1.96 -11.13 8.32
CA SER A 396 -1.84 -11.07 6.86
C SER A 396 -0.53 -11.75 6.45
N GLY A 397 -0.56 -12.64 5.47
CA GLY A 397 0.63 -13.30 4.96
C GLY A 397 1.14 -12.60 3.70
N LEU A 398 2.44 -12.37 3.67
CA LEU A 398 3.20 -11.95 2.49
C LEU A 398 4.22 -13.06 2.18
N GLN A 399 3.69 -14.30 2.04
CA GLN A 399 4.53 -15.49 1.93
C GLN A 399 5.36 -15.46 0.65
N LEU A 400 6.62 -15.85 0.78
CA LEU A 400 7.50 -16.00 -0.37
C LEU A 400 7.30 -17.39 -0.99
N ILE A 401 7.24 -17.45 -2.30
CA ILE A 401 6.98 -18.68 -3.06
C ILE A 401 8.20 -19.01 -3.91
N ARG A 402 8.72 -20.23 -3.81
CA ARG A 402 9.68 -20.74 -4.79
C ARG A 402 8.93 -21.04 -6.10
N TYR A 403 9.00 -20.07 -7.00
CA TYR A 403 8.23 -20.12 -8.24
C TYR A 403 8.74 -21.25 -9.17
N ARG A 404 7.82 -22.06 -9.65
CA ARG A 404 8.09 -23.15 -10.61
C ARG A 404 7.35 -22.95 -11.93
N SER A 405 6.05 -22.65 -11.84
CA SER A 405 5.19 -22.35 -12.99
C SER A 405 3.95 -21.58 -12.56
N ASP A 406 3.23 -21.00 -13.50
CA ASP A 406 1.95 -20.29 -13.26
C ASP A 406 0.90 -21.25 -12.69
N GLU A 407 0.84 -22.49 -13.21
CA GLU A 407 -0.10 -23.52 -12.78
C GLU A 407 0.17 -23.89 -11.32
N ARG A 408 1.46 -24.08 -10.94
CA ARG A 408 1.80 -24.40 -9.56
C ARG A 408 1.51 -23.26 -8.61
N LEU A 409 1.78 -22.02 -9.01
CA LEU A 409 1.44 -20.83 -8.24
C LEU A 409 -0.08 -20.74 -8.01
N ASN A 410 -0.89 -20.97 -9.04
CA ASN A 410 -2.35 -21.01 -8.93
C ASN A 410 -2.83 -22.15 -8.01
N GLN A 411 -2.21 -23.33 -8.07
CA GLN A 411 -2.50 -24.43 -7.14
C GLN A 411 -2.18 -24.06 -5.69
N ILE A 412 -1.06 -23.40 -5.42
CA ILE A 412 -0.69 -22.93 -4.08
C ILE A 412 -1.75 -21.95 -3.56
N MET A 413 -2.16 -20.99 -4.37
CA MET A 413 -3.24 -20.06 -4.00
C MET A 413 -4.56 -20.79 -3.75
N GLN A 414 -4.89 -21.83 -4.54
CA GLN A 414 -6.10 -22.63 -4.34
C GLN A 414 -6.04 -23.45 -3.06
N ILE A 415 -4.90 -24.06 -2.74
CA ILE A 415 -4.69 -24.76 -1.46
C ILE A 415 -4.99 -23.85 -0.26
N HIS A 416 -4.54 -22.59 -0.29
CA HIS A 416 -4.87 -21.62 0.77
C HIS A 416 -6.40 -21.41 0.87
N ARG A 417 -7.08 -21.18 -0.26
CA ARG A 417 -8.54 -21.00 -0.28
C ARG A 417 -9.30 -22.19 0.26
N ASP A 418 -8.88 -23.41 -0.11
CA ASP A 418 -9.49 -24.66 0.37
C ASP A 418 -9.37 -24.86 1.88
N HIS A 419 -8.41 -24.16 2.51
CA HIS A 419 -8.22 -24.14 3.96
C HIS A 419 -8.79 -22.87 4.61
N GLY A 420 -9.65 -22.13 3.91
CA GLY A 420 -10.31 -20.93 4.42
C GLY A 420 -9.40 -19.70 4.53
N VAL A 421 -8.23 -19.73 3.92
CA VAL A 421 -7.31 -18.58 3.86
C VAL A 421 -7.65 -17.73 2.62
N TYR A 422 -8.01 -16.48 2.82
CA TYR A 422 -8.26 -15.55 1.73
C TYR A 422 -6.98 -15.28 0.93
N ILE A 423 -7.09 -15.19 -0.39
CA ILE A 423 -5.99 -14.76 -1.27
C ILE A 423 -6.39 -13.51 -2.03
N ALA A 424 -5.66 -12.41 -1.77
CA ALA A 424 -5.59 -11.28 -2.67
C ALA A 424 -4.49 -11.57 -3.70
N ASN A 425 -4.89 -11.80 -4.95
CA ASN A 425 -3.95 -12.21 -5.98
C ASN A 425 -3.03 -11.04 -6.39
N PRO A 426 -1.71 -11.08 -6.10
CA PRO A 426 -0.79 -10.00 -6.46
C PRO A 426 -0.22 -10.13 -7.88
N HIS A 427 -0.66 -11.13 -8.66
CA HIS A 427 -0.17 -11.42 -10.01
C HIS A 427 -1.10 -10.91 -11.10
N VAL A 428 -1.93 -9.92 -10.78
CA VAL A 428 -2.88 -9.31 -11.70
C VAL A 428 -2.85 -7.78 -11.54
N TYR A 429 -3.02 -7.05 -12.65
CA TYR A 429 -3.04 -5.59 -12.66
C TYR A 429 -4.45 -5.01 -12.74
N ILE A 430 -5.47 -5.86 -12.82
CA ILE A 430 -6.89 -5.46 -12.80
C ILE A 430 -7.39 -5.51 -11.37
N VAL A 431 -8.04 -4.43 -10.93
CA VAL A 431 -8.48 -4.24 -9.54
C VAL A 431 -9.34 -5.39 -9.03
N GLU A 432 -10.34 -5.79 -9.82
CA GLU A 432 -11.30 -6.84 -9.43
C GLU A 432 -10.66 -8.23 -9.41
N ASP A 433 -9.70 -8.49 -10.27
CA ASP A 433 -9.04 -9.80 -10.36
C ASP A 433 -8.21 -10.09 -9.09
N GLY A 434 -7.64 -9.07 -8.47
CA GLY A 434 -7.05 -9.16 -7.14
C GLY A 434 -8.05 -9.53 -6.05
N LYS A 435 -9.34 -9.28 -6.28
CA LYS A 435 -10.46 -9.53 -5.36
C LYS A 435 -11.40 -10.63 -5.90
N GLN A 436 -10.84 -11.67 -6.50
CA GLN A 436 -11.59 -12.83 -7.03
C GLN A 436 -12.62 -12.48 -8.13
N GLY A 437 -12.36 -11.43 -8.90
CA GLY A 437 -13.20 -11.01 -10.02
C GLY A 437 -14.50 -10.27 -9.64
N GLN A 438 -14.70 -9.95 -8.36
CA GLN A 438 -15.90 -9.28 -7.90
C GLN A 438 -15.92 -7.80 -8.31
N VAL A 439 -16.90 -7.45 -9.14
CA VAL A 439 -17.18 -6.06 -9.54
C VAL A 439 -18.03 -5.38 -8.47
N ASN A 440 -17.56 -4.23 -7.98
CA ASN A 440 -18.34 -3.37 -7.09
C ASN A 440 -19.07 -2.30 -7.93
N PRO A 441 -20.41 -2.29 -7.99
CA PRO A 441 -21.19 -1.32 -8.77
C PRO A 441 -20.92 0.14 -8.36
N ASP A 442 -20.73 0.41 -7.07
CA ASP A 442 -20.46 1.77 -6.58
C ASP A 442 -19.11 2.30 -7.08
N VAL A 443 -18.10 1.43 -7.16
CA VAL A 443 -16.78 1.78 -7.72
C VAL A 443 -16.92 2.15 -9.20
N VAL A 444 -17.71 1.40 -9.96
CA VAL A 444 -17.95 1.67 -11.39
C VAL A 444 -18.73 2.97 -11.58
N ALA A 445 -19.81 3.17 -10.82
CA ALA A 445 -20.60 4.40 -10.85
C ALA A 445 -19.76 5.63 -10.47
N THR A 446 -18.88 5.48 -9.47
CA THR A 446 -17.95 6.53 -9.08
C THR A 446 -16.98 6.88 -10.21
N LYS A 447 -16.42 5.85 -10.90
CA LYS A 447 -15.57 6.10 -12.06
C LYS A 447 -16.33 6.84 -13.16
N MET A 448 -17.56 6.41 -13.51
CA MET A 448 -18.36 7.07 -14.52
C MET A 448 -18.60 8.55 -14.20
N ARG A 449 -18.76 8.86 -12.93
CA ARG A 449 -18.99 10.22 -12.46
C ARG A 449 -17.73 11.07 -12.53
N PHE A 450 -16.57 10.55 -12.08
CA PHE A 450 -15.32 11.30 -12.02
C PHE A 450 -14.54 11.28 -13.33
N ASP A 451 -14.74 10.26 -14.16
CA ASP A 451 -14.00 10.04 -15.40
C ASP A 451 -14.94 9.47 -16.48
N PRO A 452 -15.90 10.28 -16.97
CA PRO A 452 -16.92 9.80 -17.92
C PRO A 452 -16.34 9.31 -19.24
N GLN A 453 -15.15 9.76 -19.59
CA GLN A 453 -14.44 9.33 -20.80
C GLN A 453 -13.53 8.11 -20.58
N GLY A 454 -13.32 7.65 -19.33
CA GLY A 454 -12.48 6.51 -19.02
C GLY A 454 -10.99 6.73 -19.31
N LEU A 455 -10.49 7.96 -19.16
CA LEU A 455 -9.10 8.35 -19.46
C LEU A 455 -8.13 8.11 -18.32
N LEU A 456 -8.64 8.01 -17.07
CA LEU A 456 -7.82 7.86 -15.89
C LEU A 456 -7.44 6.40 -15.67
N ASN A 457 -6.16 6.11 -15.82
CA ASN A 457 -5.54 4.79 -15.69
C ASN A 457 -6.34 3.67 -16.39
N PRO A 458 -6.63 3.81 -17.69
CA PRO A 458 -7.52 2.93 -18.43
C PRO A 458 -7.00 1.49 -18.49
N GLY A 459 -7.93 0.51 -18.56
CA GLY A 459 -7.62 -0.92 -18.66
C GLY A 459 -7.44 -1.62 -17.31
N LYS A 460 -7.53 -0.93 -16.17
CA LYS A 460 -7.31 -1.52 -14.83
C LYS A 460 -8.58 -1.77 -14.03
N LEU A 461 -9.73 -1.41 -14.55
CA LEU A 461 -11.04 -1.65 -13.93
C LEU A 461 -11.90 -2.49 -14.87
N ARG A 462 -12.12 -3.77 -14.53
CA ARG A 462 -12.94 -4.73 -15.31
C ARG A 462 -14.38 -4.25 -15.42
N GLY A 463 -14.95 -3.74 -14.33
CA GLY A 463 -16.32 -3.25 -14.27
C GLY A 463 -16.61 -2.10 -15.24
N TRP A 464 -15.58 -1.39 -15.74
CA TRP A 464 -15.76 -0.35 -16.75
C TRP A 464 -16.41 -0.86 -18.03
N ALA A 465 -16.14 -2.10 -18.44
CA ALA A 465 -16.80 -2.74 -19.59
C ALA A 465 -18.27 -3.05 -19.33
N GLN A 466 -18.69 -3.16 -18.07
CA GLN A 466 -20.05 -3.49 -17.63
C GLN A 466 -20.85 -2.26 -17.19
N ARG A 467 -20.31 -1.04 -17.32
CA ARG A 467 -20.86 0.20 -16.74
C ARG A 467 -22.31 0.48 -17.20
N GLU A 468 -22.61 0.25 -18.47
CA GLU A 468 -23.96 0.52 -19.03
C GLU A 468 -25.01 -0.43 -18.43
N GLN A 469 -24.66 -1.71 -18.27
CA GLN A 469 -25.52 -2.70 -17.63
C GLN A 469 -25.72 -2.38 -16.15
N ILE A 470 -24.68 -2.02 -15.43
CA ILE A 470 -24.74 -1.63 -14.01
C ILE A 470 -25.67 -0.42 -13.82
N MET A 471 -25.56 0.58 -14.69
CA MET A 471 -26.44 1.76 -14.61
C MET A 471 -27.89 1.45 -14.99
N ALA A 472 -28.12 0.56 -15.96
CA ALA A 472 -29.44 0.08 -16.29
C ALA A 472 -30.09 -0.71 -15.16
N ASP A 473 -29.31 -1.56 -14.47
CA ASP A 473 -29.75 -2.32 -13.31
C ASP A 473 -30.06 -1.41 -12.10
N ALA A 474 -29.27 -0.37 -11.90
CA ALA A 474 -29.54 0.65 -10.89
C ALA A 474 -30.84 1.43 -11.19
N ALA A 475 -31.03 1.87 -12.43
CA ALA A 475 -32.23 2.56 -12.85
C ALA A 475 -33.49 1.69 -12.71
N ALA A 476 -33.34 0.37 -12.88
CA ALA A 476 -34.42 -0.61 -12.70
C ALA A 476 -34.62 -1.05 -11.23
N GLY A 477 -33.85 -0.48 -10.28
CA GLY A 477 -33.91 -0.85 -8.86
C GLY A 477 -33.36 -2.21 -8.52
N ARG A 478 -32.64 -2.88 -9.44
CA ARG A 478 -31.99 -4.17 -9.20
C ARG A 478 -30.65 -4.04 -8.45
N VAL A 479 -30.04 -2.87 -8.54
CA VAL A 479 -28.80 -2.53 -7.82
C VAL A 479 -29.02 -1.19 -7.13
N MET A 480 -28.69 -1.12 -5.83
CA MET A 480 -28.66 0.14 -5.09
C MET A 480 -27.24 0.71 -5.15
N LEU A 481 -27.11 1.97 -5.56
CA LEU A 481 -25.83 2.69 -5.60
C LEU A 481 -25.73 3.68 -4.45
N ALA A 482 -24.50 3.87 -3.96
CA ALA A 482 -24.20 4.90 -2.97
C ALA A 482 -24.51 6.30 -3.51
N THR A 483 -25.07 7.15 -2.66
CA THR A 483 -25.35 8.55 -3.01
C THR A 483 -24.09 9.37 -2.80
N LEU A 484 -23.48 9.84 -3.89
CA LEU A 484 -22.32 10.73 -3.82
C LEU A 484 -22.75 12.20 -3.81
N PRO A 485 -22.00 13.09 -3.12
CA PRO A 485 -22.22 14.53 -3.19
C PRO A 485 -22.20 15.02 -4.64
N ARG A 486 -22.96 16.03 -4.98
CA ARG A 486 -22.94 16.66 -6.32
C ARG A 486 -21.64 17.45 -6.51
N PHE A 487 -21.17 17.56 -7.75
CA PHE A 487 -20.11 18.49 -8.10
C PHE A 487 -20.56 19.93 -7.96
#